data_2e68ff526853eacc4dafb148a9073373
#
_entry.id   2e68ff526853eacc4dafb148a9073373
#
_cell.length_a   1.000
_cell.length_b   1.000
_cell.length_c   1.000
_cell.angle_alpha   90.00
_cell.angle_beta   90.00
_cell.angle_gamma   90.00
#
_symmetry.space_group_name_H-M   'P 1'
#
loop_
_entity.id
_entity.type
_entity.pdbx_description
1 polymer ?
#
loop_
_entity_poly.entity_id
_entity_poly.type
_entity_poly.pdbx_seq_one_letter_code
_entity_poly.pdbx_strand_id
1 'polypeptide(L)'
;QWIEDSPSRRSNIVNTLRNWAPFSNSSPVEGIEEAVSAFYDPNKRISVYVFGDDYTGNSIEEVVEAVDRINLADESGRRRVRIHAVGFPVFLDRPNARTFRYAALMRELAYRNDGTFVGLTQYQ
;
A
#
# COMPACT_ATOMS: atom_id res chain seq x y z
N GLN A 1 17.60 -0.72 2.80
CA GLN A 1 18.40 -1.96 2.75
C GLN A 1 17.47 -3.17 2.82
N TRP A 2 17.67 -4.14 1.92
CA TRP A 2 16.91 -5.40 1.95
C TRP A 2 17.28 -6.24 3.17
N ILE A 3 16.28 -6.86 3.77
CA ILE A 3 16.45 -7.77 4.91
C ILE A 3 16.47 -9.19 4.36
N GLU A 4 17.51 -9.95 4.65
CA GLU A 4 17.58 -11.37 4.31
C GLU A 4 16.50 -12.16 5.05
N ASP A 5 15.87 -13.09 4.37
CA ASP A 5 14.80 -13.88 4.93
C ASP A 5 15.34 -14.97 5.88
N SER A 6 14.76 -15.03 7.08
CA SER A 6 14.97 -16.12 8.04
C SER A 6 13.79 -16.21 9.01
N PRO A 7 13.53 -17.38 9.62
CA PRO A 7 12.46 -17.53 10.60
C PRO A 7 12.57 -16.55 11.78
N SER A 8 13.78 -16.33 12.29
CA SER A 8 14.02 -15.40 13.40
C SER A 8 13.73 -13.94 13.00
N ARG A 9 14.13 -13.54 11.81
CA ARG A 9 13.84 -12.18 11.30
C ARG A 9 12.35 -11.95 11.07
N ARG A 10 11.64 -12.94 10.52
CA ARG A 10 10.17 -12.87 10.38
C ARG A 10 9.49 -12.70 11.75
N SER A 11 9.91 -13.48 12.76
CA SER A 11 9.39 -13.36 14.12
C SER A 11 9.67 -11.96 14.71
N ASN A 12 10.87 -11.43 14.51
CA ASN A 12 11.22 -10.09 14.98
C ASN A 12 10.39 -9.00 14.31
N ILE A 13 10.15 -9.10 12.99
CA ILE A 13 9.29 -8.15 12.27
C ILE A 13 7.86 -8.20 12.83
N VAL A 14 7.29 -9.39 13.01
CA VAL A 14 5.94 -9.56 13.58
C VAL A 14 5.87 -8.96 14.99
N ASN A 15 6.86 -9.21 15.83
CA ASN A 15 6.91 -8.65 17.18
C ASN A 15 7.05 -7.13 17.18
N THR A 16 7.86 -6.57 16.28
CA THR A 16 7.98 -5.13 16.11
C THR A 16 6.63 -4.51 15.71
N LEU A 17 5.96 -5.09 14.74
CA LEU A 17 4.65 -4.61 14.28
C LEU A 17 3.57 -4.70 15.37
N ARG A 18 3.56 -5.76 16.18
CA ARG A 18 2.62 -5.90 17.31
C ARG A 18 2.77 -4.82 18.36
N ASN A 19 3.98 -4.30 18.53
CA ASN A 19 4.30 -3.26 19.52
C ASN A 19 4.38 -1.87 18.91
N TRP A 20 4.11 -1.74 17.63
CA TRP A 20 4.15 -0.46 16.93
C TRP A 20 2.94 0.38 17.28
N ALA A 21 3.17 1.60 17.75
CA ALA A 21 2.13 2.59 17.96
C ALA A 21 2.16 3.63 16.82
N PRO A 22 1.07 3.83 16.09
CA PRO A 22 1.02 4.87 15.06
C PRO A 22 0.97 6.26 15.70
N PHE A 23 1.75 7.20 15.15
CA PHE A 23 1.88 8.54 15.71
C PHE A 23 1.36 9.66 14.83
N SER A 24 0.99 9.39 13.58
CA SER A 24 0.66 10.44 12.61
C SER A 24 -0.51 10.06 11.72
N ASN A 25 -1.07 11.08 11.07
CA ASN A 25 -1.99 10.87 9.95
C ASN A 25 -1.27 10.13 8.83
N SER A 26 -1.89 9.08 8.31
CA SER A 26 -1.31 8.27 7.25
C SER A 26 -1.44 8.97 5.90
N SER A 27 -0.34 9.05 5.17
CA SER A 27 -0.33 9.40 3.75
C SER A 27 0.11 8.17 2.95
N PRO A 28 -0.80 7.43 2.32
CA PRO A 28 -0.41 6.28 1.51
C PRO A 28 0.48 6.67 0.33
N VAL A 29 0.33 7.88 -0.18
CA VAL A 29 1.15 8.39 -1.31
C VAL A 29 2.61 8.51 -0.90
N GLU A 30 2.88 9.24 0.19
CA GLU A 30 4.25 9.43 0.69
C GLU A 30 4.93 8.09 1.01
N GLY A 31 4.18 7.16 1.61
CA GLY A 31 4.68 5.81 1.88
C GLY A 31 5.02 5.03 0.61
N ILE A 32 4.22 5.13 -0.44
CA ILE A 32 4.48 4.50 -1.74
C ILE A 32 5.67 5.17 -2.42
N GLU A 33 5.74 6.51 -2.44
CA GLU A 33 6.84 7.26 -3.01
C GLU A 33 8.18 6.89 -2.37
N GLU A 34 8.22 6.86 -1.05
CA GLU A 34 9.39 6.46 -0.31
C GLU A 34 9.78 5.00 -0.59
N ALA A 35 8.81 4.07 -0.61
CA ALA A 35 9.06 2.67 -0.90
C ALA A 35 9.64 2.46 -2.31
N VAL A 36 9.07 3.12 -3.32
CA VAL A 36 9.57 3.03 -4.70
C VAL A 36 10.96 3.66 -4.81
N SER A 37 11.15 4.84 -4.26
CA SER A 37 12.42 5.58 -4.37
C SER A 37 13.57 4.87 -3.64
N ALA A 38 13.30 4.32 -2.44
CA ALA A 38 14.33 3.71 -1.61
C ALA A 38 14.67 2.26 -2.01
N PHE A 39 13.73 1.52 -2.60
CA PHE A 39 13.87 0.07 -2.78
C PHE A 39 13.79 -0.39 -4.23
N TYR A 40 13.49 0.47 -5.19
CA TYR A 40 13.45 0.06 -6.57
C TYR A 40 14.81 -0.48 -7.04
N ASP A 41 14.79 -1.65 -7.64
CA ASP A 41 15.94 -2.31 -8.23
C ASP A 41 15.48 -2.95 -9.55
N PRO A 42 16.04 -2.55 -10.72
CA PRO A 42 15.61 -3.08 -12.01
C PRO A 42 15.85 -4.59 -12.18
N ASN A 43 16.69 -5.17 -11.34
CA ASN A 43 16.99 -6.60 -11.36
C ASN A 43 16.07 -7.43 -10.44
N LYS A 44 15.15 -6.78 -9.73
CA LYS A 44 14.23 -7.43 -8.80
C LYS A 44 12.78 -7.22 -9.20
N ARG A 45 11.96 -8.25 -8.94
CA ARG A 45 10.50 -8.12 -8.95
C ARG A 45 10.05 -7.70 -7.56
N ILE A 46 9.55 -6.47 -7.44
CA ILE A 46 9.21 -5.87 -6.16
C ILE A 46 7.70 -5.75 -6.06
N SER A 47 7.16 -6.12 -4.91
CA SER A 47 5.77 -5.87 -4.53
C SER A 47 5.71 -5.01 -3.28
N VAL A 48 4.94 -3.94 -3.34
CA VAL A 48 4.62 -3.06 -2.22
C VAL A 48 3.23 -3.42 -1.74
N TYR A 49 3.06 -3.62 -0.44
CA TYR A 49 1.77 -3.89 0.19
C TYR A 49 1.37 -2.69 1.05
N VAL A 50 0.23 -2.10 0.72
CA VAL A 50 -0.34 -0.96 1.45
C VAL A 50 -1.50 -1.45 2.31
N PHE A 51 -1.44 -1.18 3.60
CA PHE A 51 -2.47 -1.54 4.55
C PHE A 51 -3.12 -0.28 5.11
N GLY A 52 -4.43 -0.29 5.24
CA GLY A 52 -5.14 0.84 5.82
C GLY A 52 -6.65 0.63 5.92
N ASP A 53 -7.32 1.65 6.37
CA ASP A 53 -8.74 1.62 6.68
C ASP A 53 -9.50 2.87 6.23
N ASP A 54 -8.86 4.02 6.21
CA ASP A 54 -9.50 5.26 5.76
C ASP A 54 -8.54 6.16 4.95
N TYR A 55 -9.11 7.16 4.27
CA TYR A 55 -8.37 8.15 3.52
C TYR A 55 -9.07 9.50 3.53
N THR A 56 -8.34 10.52 3.93
CA THR A 56 -8.82 11.91 4.06
C THR A 56 -8.01 12.94 3.27
N GLY A 57 -7.02 12.50 2.49
CA GLY A 57 -6.11 13.38 1.78
C GLY A 57 -6.67 13.95 0.47
N ASN A 58 -5.80 14.18 -0.49
CA ASN A 58 -6.07 14.74 -1.82
C ASN A 58 -7.10 13.93 -2.62
N SER A 59 -7.51 14.43 -3.78
CA SER A 59 -8.41 13.70 -4.67
C SER A 59 -7.78 12.36 -5.12
N ILE A 60 -8.63 11.39 -5.45
CA ILE A 60 -8.15 10.08 -5.92
C ILE A 60 -7.31 10.26 -7.18
N GLU A 61 -7.74 11.13 -8.09
CA GLU A 61 -7.05 11.43 -9.34
C GLU A 61 -5.63 11.96 -9.11
N GLU A 62 -5.48 12.95 -8.21
CA GLU A 62 -4.17 13.50 -7.86
C GLU A 62 -3.20 12.48 -7.31
N VAL A 63 -3.70 11.58 -6.44
CA VAL A 63 -2.91 10.50 -5.86
C VAL A 63 -2.48 9.50 -6.93
N VAL A 64 -3.41 9.07 -7.76
CA VAL A 64 -3.15 8.11 -8.84
C VAL A 64 -2.12 8.67 -9.82
N GLU A 65 -2.25 9.93 -10.22
CA GLU A 65 -1.28 10.59 -11.09
C GLU A 65 0.09 10.76 -10.44
N ALA A 66 0.14 11.06 -9.14
CA ALA A 66 1.40 11.13 -8.40
C ALA A 66 2.12 9.78 -8.39
N VAL A 67 1.41 8.70 -8.13
CA VAL A 67 1.98 7.34 -8.15
C VAL A 67 2.39 6.94 -9.57
N ASP A 68 1.61 7.27 -10.59
CA ASP A 68 1.95 6.99 -12.00
C ASP A 68 3.26 7.67 -12.41
N ARG A 69 3.56 8.87 -11.89
CA ARG A 69 4.82 9.58 -12.18
C ARG A 69 6.06 8.92 -11.61
N ILE A 70 5.94 8.23 -10.50
CA ILE A 70 7.07 7.57 -9.82
C ILE A 70 7.19 6.09 -10.16
N ASN A 71 6.09 5.42 -10.34
CA ASN A 71 6.02 4.00 -10.68
C ASN A 71 5.84 3.79 -12.18
N LEU A 72 6.82 4.26 -12.96
CA LEU A 72 6.78 4.24 -14.41
C LEU A 72 6.64 2.83 -14.99
N ALA A 73 5.95 2.74 -16.11
CA ALA A 73 5.88 1.51 -16.89
C ALA A 73 7.09 1.38 -17.83
N ASP A 74 7.56 0.16 -18.04
CA ASP A 74 8.54 -0.17 -19.09
C ASP A 74 7.86 -0.25 -20.48
N GLU A 75 8.65 -0.55 -21.52
CA GLU A 75 8.16 -0.67 -22.89
C GLU A 75 7.07 -1.75 -23.07
N SER A 76 7.03 -2.76 -22.19
CA SER A 76 5.98 -3.78 -22.17
C SER A 76 4.72 -3.37 -21.40
N GLY A 77 4.72 -2.18 -20.79
CA GLY A 77 3.65 -1.69 -19.93
C GLY A 77 3.73 -2.18 -18.48
N ARG A 78 4.78 -2.91 -18.09
CA ARG A 78 4.94 -3.40 -16.73
C ARG A 78 5.51 -2.31 -15.82
N ARG A 79 4.87 -2.11 -14.68
CA ARG A 79 5.30 -1.13 -13.69
C ARG A 79 6.60 -1.53 -12.97
N ARG A 80 7.35 -0.54 -12.48
CA ARG A 80 8.59 -0.73 -11.69
C ARG A 80 8.38 -1.60 -10.48
N VAL A 81 7.30 -1.37 -9.74
CA VAL A 81 6.85 -2.21 -8.63
C VAL A 81 5.37 -2.52 -8.78
N ARG A 82 4.94 -3.67 -8.24
CA ARG A 82 3.52 -3.97 -8.07
C ARG A 82 3.02 -3.35 -6.78
N ILE A 83 1.84 -2.75 -6.80
CA ILE A 83 1.22 -2.18 -5.61
C ILE A 83 -0.02 -2.99 -5.28
N HIS A 84 0.03 -3.70 -4.17
CA HIS A 84 -1.11 -4.43 -3.60
C HIS A 84 -1.66 -3.64 -2.42
N ALA A 85 -2.97 -3.68 -2.23
CA ALA A 85 -3.61 -3.00 -1.12
C ALA A 85 -4.52 -3.94 -0.33
N VAL A 86 -4.50 -3.77 0.99
CA VAL A 86 -5.36 -4.47 1.92
C VAL A 86 -6.14 -3.45 2.74
N GLY A 87 -7.46 -3.49 2.62
CA GLY A 87 -8.37 -2.67 3.41
C GLY A 87 -8.82 -3.41 4.66
N PHE A 88 -8.65 -2.78 5.82
CA PHE A 88 -9.22 -3.29 7.07
C PHE A 88 -10.66 -2.84 7.22
N PRO A 89 -11.56 -3.69 7.76
CA PRO A 89 -12.91 -3.28 8.07
C PRO A 89 -12.88 -2.34 9.26
N VAL A 90 -13.16 -1.07 9.03
CA VAL A 90 -13.40 -0.13 10.11
C VAL A 90 -14.87 -0.19 10.49
N PHE A 91 -15.15 -0.80 11.62
CA PHE A 91 -16.47 -0.85 12.23
C PHE A 91 -17.60 -1.07 11.21
N LEU A 92 -17.84 -2.32 10.83
CA LEU A 92 -18.90 -2.74 9.89
C LEU A 92 -20.28 -2.17 10.21
N ASP A 93 -20.52 -1.74 11.45
CA ASP A 93 -21.76 -1.15 11.89
C ASP A 93 -22.01 0.27 11.36
N ARG A 94 -20.97 0.98 10.91
CA ARG A 94 -21.09 2.34 10.35
C ARG A 94 -20.03 2.64 9.29
N PRO A 95 -20.14 2.08 8.08
CA PRO A 95 -19.27 2.48 6.98
C PRO A 95 -19.43 4.00 6.74
N ASN A 96 -18.33 4.72 6.67
CA ASN A 96 -18.33 6.15 6.41
C ASN A 96 -17.70 6.47 5.05
N ALA A 97 -17.85 7.71 4.60
CA ALA A 97 -17.32 8.18 3.32
C ALA A 97 -15.80 7.99 3.18
N ARG A 98 -15.04 8.05 4.27
CA ARG A 98 -13.57 7.87 4.28
C ARG A 98 -13.18 6.44 3.99
N THR A 99 -13.91 5.46 4.54
CA THR A 99 -13.70 4.03 4.27
C THR A 99 -13.96 3.70 2.80
N PHE A 100 -15.04 4.23 2.24
CA PHE A 100 -15.35 4.05 0.81
C PHE A 100 -14.30 4.73 -0.07
N ARG A 101 -13.86 5.92 0.31
CA ARG A 101 -12.83 6.67 -0.40
C ARG A 101 -11.49 5.94 -0.39
N TYR A 102 -11.11 5.36 0.74
CA TYR A 102 -9.92 4.50 0.85
C TYR A 102 -10.02 3.30 -0.09
N ALA A 103 -11.13 2.58 -0.05
CA ALA A 103 -11.33 1.40 -0.90
C ALA A 103 -11.30 1.76 -2.40
N ALA A 104 -11.91 2.87 -2.80
CA ALA A 104 -11.88 3.35 -4.17
C ALA A 104 -10.46 3.70 -4.63
N LEU A 105 -9.71 4.46 -3.80
CA LEU A 105 -8.32 4.83 -4.07
C LEU A 105 -7.43 3.59 -4.18
N MET A 106 -7.50 2.68 -3.23
CA MET A 106 -6.64 1.49 -3.19
C MET A 106 -6.95 0.53 -4.34
N ARG A 107 -8.21 0.41 -4.73
CA ARG A 107 -8.62 -0.38 -5.88
C ARG A 107 -8.03 0.17 -7.18
N GLU A 108 -8.11 1.47 -7.38
CA GLU A 108 -7.56 2.14 -8.56
C GLU A 108 -6.04 2.05 -8.59
N LEU A 109 -5.36 2.31 -7.47
CA LEU A 109 -3.90 2.17 -7.37
C LEU A 109 -3.43 0.75 -7.67
N ALA A 110 -4.08 -0.26 -7.08
CA ALA A 110 -3.73 -1.65 -7.33
C ALA A 110 -3.93 -2.03 -8.81
N TYR A 111 -5.05 -1.65 -9.39
CA TYR A 111 -5.36 -1.93 -10.80
C TYR A 111 -4.33 -1.33 -11.75
N ARG A 112 -3.96 -0.06 -11.56
CA ARG A 112 -2.99 0.65 -12.42
C ARG A 112 -1.54 0.21 -12.22
N ASN A 113 -1.25 -0.43 -11.10
CA ASN A 113 0.12 -0.78 -10.71
C ASN A 113 0.34 -2.30 -10.61
N ASP A 114 -0.28 -3.06 -11.48
CA ASP A 114 -0.09 -4.51 -11.66
C ASP A 114 -0.35 -5.34 -10.39
N GLY A 115 -1.13 -4.82 -9.46
CA GLY A 115 -1.42 -5.43 -8.18
C GLY A 115 -2.89 -5.82 -7.99
N THR A 116 -3.23 -6.11 -6.75
CA THR A 116 -4.58 -6.51 -6.33
C THR A 116 -5.03 -5.77 -5.09
N PHE A 117 -6.33 -5.53 -4.97
CA PHE A 117 -6.95 -5.01 -3.76
C PHE A 117 -7.75 -6.11 -3.06
N VAL A 118 -7.55 -6.25 -1.75
CA VAL A 118 -8.30 -7.16 -0.89
C VAL A 118 -8.93 -6.36 0.24
N GLY A 119 -10.26 -6.36 0.29
CA GLY A 119 -11.01 -5.85 1.44
C GLY A 119 -11.28 -6.99 2.42
N LEU A 120 -10.82 -6.86 3.65
CA LEU A 120 -11.12 -7.80 4.72
C LEU A 120 -12.54 -7.52 5.26
N THR A 121 -13.35 -8.54 5.39
CA THR A 121 -14.75 -8.39 5.80
C THR A 121 -14.99 -8.63 7.28
N GLN A 122 -14.06 -9.29 7.97
CA GLN A 122 -14.14 -9.59 9.41
C GLN A 122 -12.76 -9.76 10.02
N TYR A 123 -12.63 -9.38 11.30
CA TYR A 123 -11.54 -9.85 12.15
C TYR A 123 -11.90 -11.26 12.65
N GLN A 124 -11.10 -12.21 12.30
CA GLN A 124 -11.18 -13.53 12.94
C GLN A 124 -10.22 -13.58 14.13
#